data_850711a40e22f10cc5383b373e1edd74
#
_entry.id   850711a40e22f10cc5383b373e1edd74
#
_cell.length_a   1.000
_cell.length_b   1.000
_cell.length_c   1.000
_cell.angle_alpha   90.00
_cell.angle_beta   90.00
_cell.angle_gamma   90.00
#
_symmetry.space_group_name_H-M   'P 1'
#
loop_
_entity.id
_entity.type
_entity.pdbx_description
1 polymer ?
#
loop_
_entity_poly.entity_id
_entity_poly.type
_entity_poly.pdbx_seq_one_letter_code
_entity_poly.pdbx_strand_id
1 'polypeptide(L)'
;MKPPVLEDKMNLSRQYLYDMENLAGKLTGEFASIPYEVFSGDPLQIDAAVRRLTIMKERWDTMPPEGKRGLAIVNWPAVTGRWDRKAARFKNVDVRQVYDTITKKLPEMSGKIQELIKGH
;
A
#
# COMPACT_ATOMS: atom_id res chain seq x y z
N MET A 1 29.97 -16.10 -12.05
CA MET A 1 28.65 -15.41 -12.06
C MET A 1 28.86 -13.90 -12.06
N LYS A 2 28.28 -13.22 -13.01
CA LYS A 2 28.37 -11.75 -13.07
C LYS A 2 27.48 -11.15 -11.99
N PRO A 3 27.95 -10.10 -11.26
CA PRO A 3 27.06 -9.40 -10.33
C PRO A 3 25.91 -8.75 -11.12
N PRO A 4 24.73 -8.57 -10.49
CA PRO A 4 23.63 -7.90 -11.18
C PRO A 4 24.05 -6.47 -11.53
N VAL A 5 23.82 -6.09 -12.79
CA VAL A 5 24.08 -4.73 -13.24
C VAL A 5 22.97 -3.80 -12.77
N LEU A 6 23.26 -2.51 -12.76
CA LEU A 6 22.28 -1.48 -12.35
C LEU A 6 20.96 -1.63 -13.11
N GLU A 7 21.03 -1.95 -14.39
CA GLU A 7 19.87 -2.14 -15.24
C GLU A 7 18.93 -3.25 -14.72
N ASP A 8 19.50 -4.37 -14.24
CA ASP A 8 18.71 -5.47 -13.67
C ASP A 8 18.01 -5.04 -12.40
N LYS A 9 18.68 -4.26 -11.55
CA LYS A 9 18.09 -3.71 -10.33
C LYS A 9 16.95 -2.76 -10.64
N MET A 10 17.11 -1.93 -11.66
CA MET A 10 16.07 -1.00 -12.09
C MET A 10 14.85 -1.74 -12.65
N ASN A 11 15.06 -2.82 -13.41
CA ASN A 11 13.97 -3.64 -13.95
C ASN A 11 13.21 -4.33 -12.82
N LEU A 12 13.90 -4.85 -11.81
CA LEU A 12 13.27 -5.47 -10.65
C LEU A 12 12.44 -4.45 -9.87
N SER A 13 13.00 -3.26 -9.62
CA SER A 13 12.27 -2.17 -8.96
C SER A 13 11.02 -1.79 -9.73
N ARG A 14 11.09 -1.75 -11.05
CA ARG A 14 9.96 -1.41 -11.91
C ARG A 14 8.82 -2.43 -11.75
N GLN A 15 9.14 -3.72 -11.64
CA GLN A 15 8.13 -4.75 -11.40
C GLN A 15 7.40 -4.53 -10.07
N TYR A 16 8.15 -4.22 -9.00
CA TYR A 16 7.55 -3.88 -7.71
C TYR A 16 6.67 -2.64 -7.80
N LEU A 17 7.11 -1.62 -8.53
CA LEU A 17 6.34 -0.39 -8.72
C LEU A 17 5.01 -0.67 -9.42
N TYR A 18 5.00 -1.50 -10.46
CA TYR A 18 3.76 -1.90 -11.13
C TYR A 18 2.83 -2.68 -10.19
N ASP A 19 3.37 -3.59 -9.38
CA ASP A 19 2.59 -4.32 -8.40
C ASP A 19 1.95 -3.38 -7.38
N MET A 20 2.73 -2.43 -6.85
CA MET A 20 2.22 -1.45 -5.89
C MET A 20 1.13 -0.57 -6.49
N GLU A 21 1.32 -0.10 -7.73
CA GLU A 21 0.31 0.71 -8.41
C GLU A 21 -0.98 -0.09 -8.62
N ASN A 22 -0.88 -1.35 -9.03
CA ASN A 22 -2.03 -2.20 -9.24
C ASN A 22 -2.80 -2.44 -7.94
N LEU A 23 -2.11 -2.74 -6.85
CA LEU A 23 -2.72 -2.93 -5.53
C LEU A 23 -3.36 -1.64 -5.02
N ALA A 24 -2.66 -0.51 -5.17
CA ALA A 24 -3.19 0.80 -4.77
C ALA A 24 -4.46 1.15 -5.54
N GLY A 25 -4.47 0.92 -6.85
CA GLY A 25 -5.64 1.17 -7.69
C GLY A 25 -6.85 0.34 -7.29
N LYS A 26 -6.63 -0.93 -6.96
CA LYS A 26 -7.71 -1.80 -6.50
C LYS A 26 -8.31 -1.34 -5.18
N LEU A 27 -7.45 -0.97 -4.21
CA LEU A 27 -7.90 -0.46 -2.93
C LEU A 27 -8.67 0.84 -3.07
N THR A 28 -8.12 1.78 -3.82
CA THR A 28 -8.80 3.06 -4.08
C THR A 28 -10.14 2.82 -4.75
N GLY A 29 -10.20 1.95 -5.75
CA GLY A 29 -11.44 1.64 -6.46
C GLY A 29 -12.51 1.01 -5.58
N GLU A 30 -12.13 0.23 -4.57
CA GLU A 30 -13.10 -0.43 -3.70
C GLU A 30 -13.62 0.46 -2.58
N PHE A 31 -12.78 1.30 -2.00
CA PHE A 31 -13.11 1.99 -0.75
C PHE A 31 -13.23 3.51 -0.85
N ALA A 32 -12.62 4.14 -1.85
CA ALA A 32 -12.55 5.60 -1.90
C ALA A 32 -13.91 6.29 -2.08
N SER A 33 -14.89 5.60 -2.67
CA SER A 33 -16.24 6.13 -2.85
C SER A 33 -17.12 5.99 -1.61
N ILE A 34 -16.66 5.25 -0.59
CA ILE A 34 -17.42 5.04 0.63
C ILE A 34 -17.17 6.21 1.58
N PRO A 35 -18.20 6.91 2.06
CA PRO A 35 -18.01 7.99 3.03
C PRO A 35 -17.35 7.47 4.31
N TYR A 36 -16.54 8.32 4.95
CA TYR A 36 -15.83 7.93 6.17
C TYR A 36 -16.76 7.41 7.26
N GLU A 37 -17.90 8.05 7.44
CA GLU A 37 -18.88 7.66 8.46
C GLU A 37 -19.39 6.25 8.24
N VAL A 38 -19.57 5.84 6.99
CA VAL A 38 -19.98 4.49 6.63
C VAL A 38 -18.83 3.51 6.85
N PHE A 39 -17.66 3.85 6.34
CA PHE A 39 -16.47 3.02 6.46
C PHE A 39 -16.09 2.75 7.92
N SER A 40 -16.04 3.81 8.73
CA SER A 40 -15.62 3.70 10.14
C SER A 40 -16.62 2.95 11.01
N GLY A 41 -17.86 2.85 10.58
CA GLY A 41 -18.89 2.10 11.29
C GLY A 41 -19.02 0.64 10.85
N ASP A 42 -18.22 0.20 9.89
CA ASP A 42 -18.32 -1.16 9.34
C ASP A 42 -17.03 -1.95 9.57
N PRO A 43 -16.98 -2.77 10.65
CA PRO A 43 -15.78 -3.56 10.96
C PRO A 43 -15.34 -4.49 9.85
N LEU A 44 -16.25 -5.02 9.04
CA LEU A 44 -15.90 -5.91 7.93
C LEU A 44 -15.16 -5.17 6.84
N GLN A 45 -15.56 -3.93 6.54
CA GLN A 45 -14.88 -3.12 5.55
C GLN A 45 -13.50 -2.68 6.04
N ILE A 46 -13.40 -2.30 7.32
CA ILE A 46 -12.12 -1.95 7.93
C ILE A 46 -11.16 -3.12 7.85
N ASP A 47 -11.59 -4.31 8.26
CA ASP A 47 -10.75 -5.51 8.23
C ASP A 47 -10.31 -5.88 6.82
N ALA A 48 -11.22 -5.77 5.84
CA ALA A 48 -10.87 -6.03 4.44
C ALA A 48 -9.82 -5.05 3.93
N ALA A 49 -9.96 -3.77 4.24
CA ALA A 49 -9.00 -2.75 3.84
C ALA A 49 -7.63 -2.99 4.48
N VAL A 50 -7.61 -3.26 5.79
CA VAL A 50 -6.36 -3.50 6.52
C VAL A 50 -5.66 -4.76 5.99
N ARG A 51 -6.40 -5.80 5.68
CA ARG A 51 -5.82 -7.03 5.10
C ARG A 51 -5.09 -6.73 3.79
N ARG A 52 -5.69 -5.93 2.92
CA ARG A 52 -5.08 -5.56 1.65
C ARG A 52 -3.89 -4.62 1.81
N LEU A 53 -3.96 -3.69 2.75
CA LEU A 53 -2.81 -2.84 3.09
C LEU A 53 -1.66 -3.68 3.65
N THR A 54 -1.95 -4.74 4.39
CA THR A 54 -0.94 -5.66 4.89
C THR A 54 -0.23 -6.38 3.74
N ILE A 55 -0.97 -6.80 2.72
CA ILE A 55 -0.39 -7.40 1.51
C ILE A 55 0.53 -6.39 0.80
N MET A 56 0.09 -5.14 0.68
CA MET A 56 0.92 -4.09 0.10
C MET A 56 2.20 -3.88 0.89
N LYS A 57 2.11 -3.89 2.23
CA LYS A 57 3.29 -3.74 3.08
C LYS A 57 4.28 -4.87 2.86
N GLU A 58 3.81 -6.10 2.70
CA GLU A 58 4.68 -7.23 2.40
C GLU A 58 5.46 -7.00 1.09
N ARG A 59 4.79 -6.49 0.07
CA ARG A 59 5.45 -6.11 -1.20
C ARG A 59 6.44 -4.97 -0.98
N TRP A 60 6.04 -3.97 -0.20
CA TRP A 60 6.90 -2.85 0.14
C TRP A 60 8.18 -3.31 0.84
N ASP A 61 8.06 -4.22 1.81
CA ASP A 61 9.19 -4.70 2.60
C ASP A 61 10.21 -5.43 1.73
N THR A 62 9.78 -6.11 0.69
CA THR A 62 10.66 -6.85 -0.22
C THR A 62 11.16 -6.01 -1.39
N MET A 63 10.65 -4.80 -1.56
CA MET A 63 11.06 -3.91 -2.65
C MET A 63 12.51 -3.45 -2.45
N PRO A 64 13.34 -3.46 -3.52
CA PRO A 64 14.69 -2.90 -3.42
C PRO A 64 14.66 -1.42 -2.98
N PRO A 65 15.67 -0.96 -2.21
CA PRO A 65 15.71 0.43 -1.75
C PRO A 65 15.60 1.47 -2.86
N GLU A 66 16.10 1.16 -4.04
CA GLU A 66 16.03 2.03 -5.21
C GLU A 66 14.59 2.34 -5.61
N GLY A 67 13.69 1.36 -5.45
CA GLY A 67 12.27 1.53 -5.77
C GLY A 67 11.49 2.31 -4.72
N LYS A 68 12.02 2.40 -3.48
CA LYS A 68 11.34 3.08 -2.37
C LYS A 68 11.57 4.59 -2.36
N ARG A 69 12.52 5.08 -3.13
CA ARG A 69 12.92 6.48 -3.10
C ARG A 69 11.75 7.39 -3.47
N GLY A 70 11.40 8.28 -2.55
CA GLY A 70 10.29 9.20 -2.76
C GLY A 70 8.90 8.63 -2.54
N LEU A 71 8.77 7.34 -2.16
CA LEU A 71 7.49 6.68 -1.96
C LEU A 71 7.16 6.39 -0.50
N ALA A 72 7.96 6.87 0.45
CA ALA A 72 7.73 6.64 1.88
C ALA A 72 6.63 7.57 2.41
N ILE A 73 5.43 7.44 1.89
CA ILE A 73 4.27 8.30 2.19
C ILE A 73 3.35 7.66 3.22
N VAL A 74 3.28 6.33 3.23
CA VAL A 74 2.32 5.59 4.05
C VAL A 74 2.94 5.27 5.41
N ASN A 75 2.17 5.53 6.48
CA ASN A 75 2.53 5.12 7.83
C ASN A 75 2.07 3.65 8.03
N TRP A 76 2.87 2.71 7.56
CA TRP A 76 2.51 1.29 7.56
C TRP A 76 2.11 0.75 8.94
N PRO A 77 2.85 1.07 10.04
CA PRO A 77 2.45 0.55 11.36
C PRO A 77 1.05 0.95 11.80
N ALA A 78 0.59 2.13 11.40
CA ALA A 78 -0.74 2.62 11.79
C ALA A 78 -1.87 1.94 11.02
N VAL A 79 -1.59 1.40 9.82
CA VAL A 79 -2.63 0.92 8.90
C VAL A 79 -2.60 -0.59 8.66
N THR A 80 -1.61 -1.32 9.19
CA THR A 80 -1.50 -2.77 8.98
C THR A 80 -1.93 -3.59 10.19
N GLY A 81 -1.81 -3.05 11.39
CA GLY A 81 -2.32 -3.68 12.60
C GLY A 81 -1.84 -5.11 12.82
N ARG A 82 -2.42 -5.75 13.83
CA ARG A 82 -2.13 -7.15 14.17
C ARG A 82 -3.45 -7.93 14.20
N TRP A 83 -3.49 -9.09 13.53
CA TRP A 83 -4.66 -9.94 13.56
C TRP A 83 -4.84 -10.56 14.93
N ASP A 84 -6.03 -10.42 15.52
CA ASP A 84 -6.41 -11.02 16.79
C ASP A 84 -7.36 -12.18 16.52
N ARG A 85 -6.91 -13.39 16.82
CA ARG A 85 -7.69 -14.61 16.61
C ARG A 85 -8.96 -14.65 17.43
N LYS A 86 -8.91 -14.17 18.67
CA LYS A 86 -10.06 -14.23 19.59
C LYS A 86 -11.16 -13.28 19.15
N ALA A 87 -10.78 -12.08 18.76
CA ALA A 87 -11.72 -11.07 18.31
C ALA A 87 -12.07 -11.21 16.82
N ALA A 88 -11.35 -12.04 16.07
CA ALA A 88 -11.46 -12.20 14.63
C ALA A 88 -11.39 -10.86 13.90
N ARG A 89 -10.44 -10.01 14.28
CA ARG A 89 -10.27 -8.67 13.74
C ARG A 89 -8.83 -8.18 13.92
N PHE A 90 -8.48 -7.13 13.18
CA PHE A 90 -7.19 -6.46 13.36
C PHE A 90 -7.24 -5.51 14.56
N LYS A 91 -6.18 -5.54 15.37
CA LYS A 91 -5.99 -4.63 16.50
C LYS A 91 -4.87 -3.63 16.21
N ASN A 92 -4.85 -2.54 16.98
CA ASN A 92 -3.84 -1.49 16.90
C ASN A 92 -3.81 -0.79 15.54
N VAL A 93 -4.97 -0.65 14.92
CA VAL A 93 -5.13 0.05 13.65
C VAL A 93 -5.78 1.41 13.91
N ASP A 94 -5.24 2.44 13.28
CA ASP A 94 -5.88 3.75 13.28
C ASP A 94 -6.82 3.82 12.08
N VAL A 95 -8.13 3.70 12.35
CA VAL A 95 -9.15 3.65 11.30
C VAL A 95 -9.14 4.90 10.41
N ARG A 96 -8.93 6.08 11.01
CA ARG A 96 -8.85 7.32 10.24
C ARG A 96 -7.65 7.30 9.29
N GLN A 97 -6.51 6.84 9.77
CA GLN A 97 -5.33 6.73 8.91
C GLN A 97 -5.50 5.67 7.83
N VAL A 98 -6.19 4.56 8.13
CA VAL A 98 -6.54 3.56 7.10
C VAL A 98 -7.32 4.24 5.97
N TYR A 99 -8.36 4.96 6.32
CA TYR A 99 -9.20 5.66 5.35
C TYR A 99 -8.42 6.72 4.57
N ASP A 100 -7.66 7.56 5.27
CA ASP A 100 -6.87 8.62 4.64
C ASP A 100 -5.77 8.04 3.73
N THR A 101 -5.20 6.90 4.11
CA THR A 101 -4.22 6.22 3.28
C THR A 101 -4.85 5.81 1.94
N ILE A 102 -6.02 5.19 1.98
CA ILE A 102 -6.70 4.72 0.77
C ILE A 102 -7.16 5.87 -0.10
N THR A 103 -7.71 6.92 0.50
CA THR A 103 -8.34 8.00 -0.25
C THR A 103 -7.38 9.11 -0.69
N LYS A 104 -6.24 9.26 0.01
CA LYS A 104 -5.30 10.36 -0.23
C LYS A 104 -3.88 9.88 -0.52
N LYS A 105 -3.34 8.98 0.33
CA LYS A 105 -1.93 8.58 0.24
C LYS A 105 -1.67 7.65 -0.93
N LEU A 106 -2.53 6.67 -1.16
CA LEU A 106 -2.37 5.73 -2.27
C LEU A 106 -2.51 6.41 -3.63
N PRO A 107 -3.48 7.31 -3.86
CA PRO A 107 -3.51 8.08 -5.10
C PRO A 107 -2.25 8.94 -5.31
N GLU A 108 -1.72 9.56 -4.26
CA GLU A 108 -0.47 10.31 -4.33
C GLU A 108 0.70 9.39 -4.71
N MET A 109 0.78 8.22 -4.07
CA MET A 109 1.81 7.22 -4.39
C MET A 109 1.69 6.75 -5.84
N SER A 110 0.48 6.46 -6.31
CA SER A 110 0.25 6.06 -7.71
C SER A 110 0.76 7.10 -8.69
N GLY A 111 0.50 8.38 -8.43
CA GLY A 111 0.99 9.47 -9.27
C GLY A 111 2.51 9.50 -9.34
N LYS A 112 3.17 9.34 -8.18
CA LYS A 112 4.63 9.31 -8.11
C LYS A 112 5.21 8.08 -8.81
N ILE A 113 4.56 6.93 -8.68
CA ILE A 113 4.99 5.71 -9.37
C ILE A 113 4.90 5.90 -10.88
N GLN A 114 3.83 6.47 -11.37
CA GLN A 114 3.65 6.73 -12.80
C GLN A 114 4.75 7.66 -13.34
N GLU A 115 5.11 8.68 -12.58
CA GLU A 115 6.22 9.57 -12.96
C GLU A 115 7.55 8.83 -13.02
N LEU A 116 7.82 7.95 -12.03
CA LEU A 116 9.04 7.16 -12.01
C LEU A 116 9.12 6.18 -13.21
N ILE A 117 8.01 5.55 -13.55
CA ILE A 117 7.94 4.64 -14.68
C ILE A 117 8.16 5.38 -15.99
N LYS A 118 7.54 6.56 -16.16
CA LYS A 118 7.68 7.37 -17.37
C LYS A 118 9.07 7.98 -17.51
N GLY A 119 9.73 8.27 -16.39
CA GLY A 119 11.06 8.86 -16.38
C GLY A 119 12.17 7.89 -16.78
N HIS A 120 11.85 6.64 -16.97
CA HIS A 120 12.78 5.60 -17.38
C HIS A 120 12.33 4.99 -18.70
#